data_8a222057eb76ca4ae2d38ce0fcd5a1fe
#
_entry.id   8a222057eb76ca4ae2d38ce0fcd5a1fe
#
_cell.length_a   1.000
_cell.length_b   1.000
_cell.length_c   1.000
_cell.angle_alpha   90.00
_cell.angle_beta   90.00
_cell.angle_gamma   90.00
#
_symmetry.space_group_name_H-M   'P 1'
#
loop_
_entity.id
_entity.type
_entity.pdbx_description
1 polymer ?
#
loop_
_entity_poly.entity_id
_entity_poly.type
_entity_poly.pdbx_seq_one_letter_code
_entity_poly.pdbx_strand_id
1 'polypeptide(L)'
;MSGKLGGKIALVTGGTAGIGLATAQRFVKEGAYVFVTGRRQTELDQAAKLMSGHLTAIKADTSNLDDLDKLFAQIKREKGRLDVVYANAGGGSFAPIGEITEEHFDQTFDTNVKGTLFTVQKALPLVPDGGSIIMTASTAGSTAMAAFSVYSAAKAAIRSFARCWTLDLKDRKIRVNVVSPGPIETPGLAGLAPNEEQRKGLYNMLASQVPLGRLGQPDEVAKVVVFLVSDDSSFVTGIELFADGGIAQV
;
A
#
# COMPACT_ATOMS: atom_id res chain seq x y z
N MET A 1 -6.77 -1.85 27.52
CA MET A 1 -7.76 -1.81 26.42
C MET A 1 -7.10 -2.45 25.20
N SER A 2 -7.76 -3.38 24.55
CA SER A 2 -7.26 -3.91 23.27
C SER A 2 -7.24 -2.76 22.26
N GLY A 3 -6.18 -2.66 21.44
CA GLY A 3 -6.11 -1.66 20.37
C GLY A 3 -7.23 -1.87 19.33
N LYS A 4 -7.37 -0.94 18.38
CA LYS A 4 -8.44 -0.94 17.35
C LYS A 4 -8.49 -2.19 16.47
N LEU A 5 -7.40 -2.96 16.43
CA LEU A 5 -7.25 -4.17 15.62
C LEU A 5 -7.02 -5.42 16.48
N GLY A 6 -7.45 -5.39 17.74
CA GLY A 6 -7.28 -6.51 18.68
C GLY A 6 -7.79 -7.83 18.14
N GLY A 7 -6.91 -8.85 18.00
CA GLY A 7 -7.24 -10.18 17.48
C GLY A 7 -7.47 -10.28 15.97
N LYS A 8 -7.33 -9.19 15.21
CA LYS A 8 -7.39 -9.20 13.74
C LYS A 8 -6.12 -9.80 13.15
N ILE A 9 -6.24 -10.43 11.99
CA ILE A 9 -5.12 -10.93 11.19
C ILE A 9 -5.04 -10.08 9.93
N ALA A 10 -3.87 -9.49 9.67
CA ALA A 10 -3.66 -8.56 8.58
C ALA A 10 -2.53 -9.01 7.65
N LEU A 11 -2.67 -8.72 6.36
CA LEU A 11 -1.60 -8.77 5.37
C LEU A 11 -1.22 -7.36 4.94
N VAL A 12 0.09 -7.08 4.90
CA VAL A 12 0.65 -5.85 4.32
C VAL A 12 1.68 -6.23 3.25
N THR A 13 1.36 -5.99 1.98
CA THR A 13 2.35 -6.20 0.92
C THR A 13 3.32 -5.01 0.84
N GLY A 14 4.61 -5.27 0.54
CA GLY A 14 5.63 -4.24 0.62
C GLY A 14 5.83 -3.69 2.05
N GLY A 15 5.65 -4.56 3.06
CA GLY A 15 5.66 -4.20 4.48
C GLY A 15 7.05 -4.08 5.11
N THR A 16 8.12 -4.00 4.32
CA THR A 16 9.51 -3.98 4.82
C THR A 16 10.14 -2.59 4.82
N ALA A 17 9.49 -1.60 4.23
CA ALA A 17 10.01 -0.22 4.16
C ALA A 17 8.87 0.81 4.05
N GLY A 18 9.19 2.07 4.28
CA GLY A 18 8.31 3.22 4.05
C GLY A 18 6.93 3.07 4.69
N ILE A 19 5.88 3.38 3.91
CA ILE A 19 4.48 3.36 4.34
C ILE A 19 4.06 1.96 4.81
N GLY A 20 4.46 0.91 4.07
CA GLY A 20 4.10 -0.47 4.40
C GLY A 20 4.66 -0.89 5.77
N LEU A 21 5.93 -0.60 6.04
CA LEU A 21 6.56 -0.91 7.34
C LEU A 21 5.88 -0.13 8.48
N ALA A 22 5.67 1.17 8.30
CA ALA A 22 5.00 2.01 9.29
C ALA A 22 3.57 1.48 9.58
N THR A 23 2.86 1.04 8.54
CA THR A 23 1.52 0.46 8.69
C THR A 23 1.57 -0.87 9.43
N ALA A 24 2.51 -1.76 9.10
CA ALA A 24 2.68 -3.03 9.83
C ALA A 24 2.97 -2.79 11.32
N GLN A 25 3.85 -1.84 11.64
CA GLN A 25 4.14 -1.44 13.02
C GLN A 25 2.90 -0.92 13.75
N ARG A 26 2.10 -0.08 13.08
CA ARG A 26 0.83 0.41 13.63
C ARG A 26 -0.17 -0.71 13.86
N PHE A 27 -0.32 -1.62 12.91
CA PHE A 27 -1.24 -2.75 13.04
C PHE A 27 -0.87 -3.63 14.25
N VAL A 28 0.43 -3.94 14.44
CA VAL A 28 0.91 -4.66 15.62
C VAL A 28 0.63 -3.88 16.90
N LYS A 29 0.90 -2.57 16.93
CA LYS A 29 0.61 -1.71 18.06
C LYS A 29 -0.89 -1.66 18.42
N GLU A 30 -1.76 -1.76 17.41
CA GLU A 30 -3.22 -1.83 17.57
C GLU A 30 -3.74 -3.24 17.87
N GLY A 31 -2.86 -4.22 18.06
CA GLY A 31 -3.20 -5.57 18.53
C GLY A 31 -3.46 -6.60 17.43
N ALA A 32 -3.13 -6.31 16.17
CA ALA A 32 -3.23 -7.28 15.09
C ALA A 32 -2.03 -8.22 15.05
N TYR A 33 -2.24 -9.42 14.52
CA TYR A 33 -1.19 -10.26 13.98
C TYR A 33 -0.97 -9.92 12.50
N VAL A 34 0.28 -9.69 12.08
CA VAL A 34 0.56 -9.14 10.75
C VAL A 34 1.44 -10.08 9.93
N PHE A 35 1.02 -10.38 8.71
CA PHE A 35 1.88 -10.90 7.67
C PHE A 35 2.42 -9.75 6.84
N VAL A 36 3.74 -9.69 6.62
CA VAL A 36 4.35 -8.72 5.70
C VAL A 36 5.05 -9.44 4.57
N THR A 37 5.02 -8.83 3.38
CA THR A 37 5.82 -9.33 2.25
C THR A 37 6.85 -8.32 1.79
N GLY A 38 7.90 -8.82 1.19
CA GLY A 38 8.95 -8.05 0.55
C GLY A 38 9.84 -8.95 -0.31
N ARG A 39 10.66 -8.36 -1.16
CA ARG A 39 11.56 -9.09 -2.07
C ARG A 39 12.92 -9.38 -1.45
N ARG A 40 13.36 -8.56 -0.50
CA ARG A 40 14.72 -8.63 0.09
C ARG A 40 14.67 -9.28 1.47
N GLN A 41 15.40 -10.39 1.62
CA GLN A 41 15.39 -11.17 2.86
C GLN A 41 15.91 -10.38 4.06
N THR A 42 16.96 -9.58 3.87
CA THR A 42 17.55 -8.76 4.95
C THR A 42 16.56 -7.79 5.57
N GLU A 43 15.69 -7.17 4.76
CA GLU A 43 14.66 -6.25 5.24
C GLU A 43 13.51 -6.98 5.92
N LEU A 44 13.15 -8.17 5.42
CA LEU A 44 12.17 -9.04 6.07
C LEU A 44 12.65 -9.46 7.47
N ASP A 45 13.92 -9.84 7.61
CA ASP A 45 14.51 -10.21 8.89
C ASP A 45 14.54 -9.03 9.88
N GLN A 46 14.81 -7.83 9.38
CA GLN A 46 14.74 -6.60 10.19
C GLN A 46 13.31 -6.29 10.64
N ALA A 47 12.34 -6.36 9.74
CA ALA A 47 10.93 -6.16 10.09
C ALA A 47 10.44 -7.18 11.13
N ALA A 48 10.83 -8.46 10.98
CA ALA A 48 10.51 -9.51 11.92
C ALA A 48 11.10 -9.24 13.33
N LYS A 49 12.34 -8.75 13.39
CA LYS A 49 12.98 -8.38 14.67
C LYS A 49 12.29 -7.21 15.37
N LEU A 50 11.88 -6.19 14.60
CA LEU A 50 11.21 -4.99 15.14
C LEU A 50 9.83 -5.30 15.74
N MET A 51 9.16 -6.36 15.29
CA MET A 51 7.77 -6.68 15.64
C MET A 51 7.65 -8.13 16.15
N SER A 52 8.65 -8.60 16.89
CA SER A 52 8.75 -9.99 17.34
C SER A 52 7.49 -10.48 18.08
N GLY A 53 7.03 -11.70 17.73
CA GLY A 53 5.86 -12.35 18.33
C GLY A 53 4.51 -11.99 17.71
N HIS A 54 4.39 -10.92 16.93
CA HIS A 54 3.15 -10.48 16.31
C HIS A 54 3.23 -10.31 14.78
N LEU A 55 4.32 -10.78 14.18
CA LEU A 55 4.54 -10.66 12.75
C LEU A 55 5.20 -11.90 12.16
N THR A 56 4.75 -12.30 10.96
CA THR A 56 5.43 -13.24 10.07
C THR A 56 5.85 -12.49 8.81
N ALA A 57 7.15 -12.52 8.50
CA ALA A 57 7.72 -11.93 7.29
C ALA A 57 7.89 -13.03 6.23
N ILE A 58 7.35 -12.82 5.02
CA ILE A 58 7.34 -13.80 3.94
C ILE A 58 7.96 -13.17 2.70
N LYS A 59 8.97 -13.84 2.13
CA LYS A 59 9.54 -13.40 0.86
C LYS A 59 8.57 -13.68 -0.28
N ALA A 60 8.11 -12.62 -0.95
CA ALA A 60 7.23 -12.72 -2.11
C ALA A 60 7.37 -11.46 -2.98
N ASP A 61 7.37 -11.66 -4.29
CA ASP A 61 7.16 -10.62 -5.28
C ASP A 61 5.69 -10.62 -5.70
N THR A 62 4.97 -9.52 -5.48
CA THR A 62 3.55 -9.43 -5.82
C THR A 62 3.26 -9.47 -7.32
N SER A 63 4.24 -9.19 -8.18
CA SER A 63 4.14 -9.36 -9.64
C SER A 63 4.24 -10.82 -10.09
N ASN A 64 4.72 -11.71 -9.21
CA ASN A 64 4.85 -13.15 -9.46
C ASN A 64 3.67 -13.91 -8.82
N LEU A 65 2.84 -14.54 -9.66
CA LEU A 65 1.63 -15.23 -9.20
C LEU A 65 1.92 -16.48 -8.38
N ASP A 66 3.03 -17.19 -8.64
CA ASP A 66 3.45 -18.36 -7.87
C ASP A 66 3.88 -17.98 -6.45
N ASP A 67 4.53 -16.80 -6.30
CA ASP A 67 4.88 -16.28 -4.98
C ASP A 67 3.63 -15.92 -4.18
N LEU A 68 2.62 -15.34 -4.84
CA LEU A 68 1.33 -15.08 -4.21
C LEU A 68 0.61 -16.38 -3.82
N ASP A 69 0.66 -17.44 -4.64
CA ASP A 69 0.07 -18.73 -4.28
C ASP A 69 0.71 -19.33 -3.03
N LYS A 70 2.05 -19.31 -2.96
CA LYS A 70 2.80 -19.76 -1.77
C LYS A 70 2.47 -18.92 -0.54
N LEU A 71 2.38 -17.59 -0.69
CA LEU A 71 2.02 -16.66 0.37
C LEU A 71 0.65 -17.02 0.97
N PHE A 72 -0.39 -17.13 0.15
CA PHE A 72 -1.74 -17.40 0.65
C PHE A 72 -1.90 -18.84 1.17
N ALA A 73 -1.20 -19.82 0.59
CA ALA A 73 -1.13 -21.17 1.15
C ALA A 73 -0.50 -21.18 2.56
N GLN A 74 0.55 -20.39 2.78
CA GLN A 74 1.17 -20.25 4.10
C GLN A 74 0.24 -19.55 5.09
N ILE A 75 -0.37 -18.43 4.72
CA ILE A 75 -1.33 -17.72 5.58
C ILE A 75 -2.50 -18.63 5.98
N LYS A 76 -3.05 -19.38 5.01
CA LYS A 76 -4.12 -20.36 5.26
C LYS A 76 -3.70 -21.41 6.27
N ARG A 77 -2.51 -21.97 6.15
CA ARG A 77 -1.97 -22.98 7.06
C ARG A 77 -1.75 -22.45 8.47
N GLU A 78 -1.26 -21.20 8.61
CA GLU A 78 -0.87 -20.64 9.91
C GLU A 78 -2.03 -20.02 10.68
N LYS A 79 -2.95 -19.35 9.97
CA LYS A 79 -4.02 -18.55 10.59
C LYS A 79 -5.42 -18.84 10.05
N GLY A 80 -5.55 -19.40 8.86
CA GLY A 80 -6.82 -19.77 8.24
C GLY A 80 -7.69 -18.61 7.76
N ARG A 81 -7.36 -17.35 8.10
CA ARG A 81 -8.14 -16.16 7.72
C ARG A 81 -7.27 -14.91 7.58
N LEU A 82 -7.85 -13.89 6.94
CA LEU A 82 -7.32 -12.52 6.85
C LEU A 82 -8.47 -11.53 7.07
N ASP A 83 -8.47 -10.83 8.20
CA ASP A 83 -9.49 -9.80 8.47
C ASP A 83 -9.22 -8.51 7.70
N VAL A 84 -7.93 -8.25 7.39
CA VAL A 84 -7.45 -7.05 6.71
C VAL A 84 -6.46 -7.41 5.62
N VAL A 85 -6.66 -6.86 4.43
CA VAL A 85 -5.69 -6.93 3.31
C VAL A 85 -5.28 -5.51 2.95
N TYR A 86 -4.00 -5.18 3.14
CA TYR A 86 -3.42 -3.94 2.68
C TYR A 86 -2.47 -4.20 1.50
N ALA A 87 -2.98 -4.04 0.27
CA ALA A 87 -2.21 -4.14 -0.97
C ALA A 87 -1.45 -2.82 -1.19
N ASN A 88 -0.25 -2.75 -0.65
CA ASN A 88 0.59 -1.55 -0.63
C ASN A 88 1.82 -1.66 -1.55
N ALA A 89 2.29 -2.86 -1.88
CA ALA A 89 3.44 -3.03 -2.75
C ALA A 89 3.27 -2.25 -4.05
N GLY A 90 4.26 -1.43 -4.39
CA GLY A 90 4.23 -0.60 -5.58
C GLY A 90 5.41 0.36 -5.63
N GLY A 91 5.54 1.04 -6.74
CA GLY A 91 6.55 2.05 -7.00
C GLY A 91 6.50 2.51 -8.45
N GLY A 92 7.29 3.49 -8.80
CA GLY A 92 7.39 3.98 -10.16
C GLY A 92 8.71 4.71 -10.37
N SER A 93 9.02 5.00 -11.61
CA SER A 93 10.16 5.79 -12.04
C SER A 93 9.72 6.80 -13.10
N PHE A 94 10.50 7.84 -13.29
CA PHE A 94 10.22 8.85 -14.31
C PHE A 94 10.65 8.35 -15.69
N ALA A 95 9.79 8.58 -16.68
CA ALA A 95 10.10 8.43 -18.10
C ALA A 95 9.23 9.41 -18.91
N PRO A 96 9.84 10.38 -19.61
CA PRO A 96 9.11 11.27 -20.52
C PRO A 96 8.38 10.50 -21.62
N ILE A 97 7.24 11.03 -22.08
CA ILE A 97 6.59 10.47 -23.27
C ILE A 97 7.57 10.47 -24.45
N GLY A 98 7.72 9.36 -25.13
CA GLY A 98 8.74 9.15 -26.17
C GLY A 98 9.98 8.39 -25.70
N GLU A 99 10.22 8.30 -24.37
CA GLU A 99 11.30 7.50 -23.78
C GLU A 99 10.79 6.29 -22.97
N ILE A 100 9.46 6.11 -22.92
CA ILE A 100 8.84 5.00 -22.24
C ILE A 100 9.11 3.71 -23.04
N THR A 101 9.78 2.75 -22.41
CA THR A 101 10.02 1.43 -22.97
C THR A 101 8.93 0.45 -22.54
N GLU A 102 8.77 -0.65 -23.29
CA GLU A 102 7.87 -1.74 -22.94
C GLU A 102 8.22 -2.30 -21.54
N GLU A 103 9.50 -2.49 -21.25
CA GLU A 103 9.96 -2.94 -19.93
C GLU A 103 9.56 -1.99 -18.80
N HIS A 104 9.70 -0.66 -19.00
CA HIS A 104 9.26 0.34 -18.02
C HIS A 104 7.77 0.24 -17.75
N PHE A 105 6.97 0.08 -18.82
CA PHE A 105 5.53 -0.08 -18.71
C PHE A 105 5.17 -1.37 -17.97
N ASP A 106 5.72 -2.48 -18.40
CA ASP A 106 5.43 -3.81 -17.83
C ASP A 106 5.81 -3.86 -16.36
N GLN A 107 7.02 -3.45 -15.97
CA GLN A 107 7.43 -3.41 -14.57
C GLN A 107 6.50 -2.57 -13.71
N THR A 108 6.07 -1.42 -14.21
CA THR A 108 5.16 -0.54 -13.47
C THR A 108 3.77 -1.14 -13.33
N PHE A 109 3.20 -1.67 -14.41
CA PHE A 109 1.87 -2.26 -14.38
C PHE A 109 1.84 -3.62 -13.68
N ASP A 110 2.84 -4.46 -13.88
CA ASP A 110 2.94 -5.75 -13.20
C ASP A 110 2.98 -5.60 -11.69
N THR A 111 3.78 -4.66 -11.19
CA THR A 111 3.87 -4.45 -9.74
C THR A 111 2.61 -3.76 -9.18
N ASN A 112 2.19 -2.63 -9.78
CA ASN A 112 1.14 -1.80 -9.19
C ASN A 112 -0.28 -2.31 -9.51
N VAL A 113 -0.55 -2.76 -10.74
CA VAL A 113 -1.90 -3.12 -11.18
C VAL A 113 -2.14 -4.62 -11.03
N LYS A 114 -1.37 -5.44 -11.75
CA LYS A 114 -1.48 -6.90 -11.70
C LYS A 114 -1.21 -7.44 -10.28
N GLY A 115 -0.13 -6.97 -9.64
CA GLY A 115 0.21 -7.39 -8.29
C GLY A 115 -0.86 -7.04 -7.26
N THR A 116 -1.47 -5.86 -7.34
CA THR A 116 -2.59 -5.46 -6.48
C THR A 116 -3.83 -6.31 -6.75
N LEU A 117 -4.22 -6.48 -8.03
CA LEU A 117 -5.38 -7.26 -8.41
C LEU A 117 -5.28 -8.69 -7.86
N PHE A 118 -4.18 -9.39 -8.18
CA PHE A 118 -4.04 -10.79 -7.78
C PHE A 118 -3.76 -10.98 -6.29
N THR A 119 -3.14 -10.00 -5.61
CA THR A 119 -3.08 -9.99 -4.14
C THR A 119 -4.48 -10.02 -3.55
N VAL A 120 -5.36 -9.14 -3.98
CA VAL A 120 -6.74 -9.09 -3.48
C VAL A 120 -7.53 -10.33 -3.88
N GLN A 121 -7.51 -10.72 -5.15
CA GLN A 121 -8.26 -11.88 -5.64
C GLN A 121 -7.89 -13.17 -4.90
N LYS A 122 -6.58 -13.43 -4.72
CA LYS A 122 -6.10 -14.64 -4.02
C LYS A 122 -6.33 -14.56 -2.51
N ALA A 123 -6.47 -13.38 -1.93
CA ALA A 123 -6.83 -13.20 -0.53
C ALA A 123 -8.31 -13.51 -0.25
N LEU A 124 -9.22 -13.26 -1.21
CA LEU A 124 -10.68 -13.33 -1.00
C LEU A 124 -11.20 -14.62 -0.34
N PRO A 125 -10.67 -15.83 -0.61
CA PRO A 125 -11.09 -17.05 0.07
C PRO A 125 -10.77 -17.07 1.57
N LEU A 126 -9.84 -16.23 2.03
CA LEU A 126 -9.42 -16.11 3.43
C LEU A 126 -10.05 -14.91 4.15
N VAL A 127 -10.61 -13.96 3.39
CA VAL A 127 -11.24 -12.77 3.98
C VAL A 127 -12.65 -13.13 4.44
N PRO A 128 -12.97 -12.98 5.74
CA PRO A 128 -14.33 -13.22 6.24
C PRO A 128 -15.29 -12.11 5.77
N ASP A 129 -16.58 -12.39 5.87
CA ASP A 129 -17.61 -11.37 5.68
C ASP A 129 -17.40 -10.22 6.69
N GLY A 130 -17.56 -9.00 6.24
CA GLY A 130 -17.24 -7.81 7.03
C GLY A 130 -15.74 -7.44 7.08
N GLY A 131 -14.87 -8.14 6.35
CA GLY A 131 -13.45 -7.83 6.24
C GLY A 131 -13.16 -6.47 5.59
N SER A 132 -11.90 -6.05 5.58
CA SER A 132 -11.48 -4.76 5.02
C SER A 132 -10.29 -4.91 4.07
N ILE A 133 -10.43 -4.35 2.88
CA ILE A 133 -9.41 -4.32 1.82
C ILE A 133 -9.03 -2.86 1.58
N ILE A 134 -7.74 -2.55 1.69
CA ILE A 134 -7.18 -1.24 1.39
C ILE A 134 -6.11 -1.39 0.31
N MET A 135 -6.09 -0.46 -0.62
CA MET A 135 -5.08 -0.39 -1.68
C MET A 135 -4.37 0.96 -1.64
N THR A 136 -3.09 0.97 -1.96
CA THR A 136 -2.31 2.22 -2.08
C THR A 136 -2.35 2.74 -3.51
N ALA A 137 -3.10 3.85 -3.75
CA ALA A 137 -2.96 4.64 -4.96
C ALA A 137 -1.88 5.74 -4.78
N SER A 138 -2.14 6.95 -5.23
CA SER A 138 -1.26 8.12 -5.09
C SER A 138 -2.03 9.36 -5.54
N THR A 139 -1.67 10.54 -5.04
CA THR A 139 -2.11 11.82 -5.64
C THR A 139 -1.82 11.87 -7.15
N ALA A 140 -0.72 11.25 -7.60
CA ALA A 140 -0.40 11.15 -9.03
C ALA A 140 -1.45 10.40 -9.88
N GLY A 141 -2.34 9.62 -9.27
CA GLY A 141 -3.47 9.00 -9.97
C GLY A 141 -4.63 9.95 -10.27
N SER A 142 -4.64 11.13 -9.62
CA SER A 142 -5.71 12.15 -9.72
C SER A 142 -5.18 13.50 -10.20
N THR A 143 -3.86 13.74 -10.07
CA THR A 143 -3.19 14.97 -10.53
C THR A 143 -2.13 14.65 -11.57
N ALA A 144 -1.74 15.64 -12.38
CA ALA A 144 -0.70 15.46 -13.40
C ALA A 144 0.70 15.74 -12.86
N MET A 145 1.66 14.89 -13.27
CA MET A 145 3.08 15.12 -13.06
C MET A 145 3.84 14.76 -14.34
N ALA A 146 4.71 15.65 -14.78
CA ALA A 146 5.53 15.44 -15.98
C ALA A 146 6.40 14.18 -15.83
N ALA A 147 6.59 13.46 -16.93
CA ALA A 147 7.37 12.23 -17.02
C ALA A 147 6.90 11.08 -16.11
N PHE A 148 5.67 11.11 -15.58
CA PHE A 148 5.18 10.10 -14.63
C PHE A 148 3.89 9.42 -15.09
N SER A 149 3.58 9.47 -16.38
CA SER A 149 2.30 9.05 -16.95
C SER A 149 1.98 7.57 -16.72
N VAL A 150 2.94 6.66 -16.86
CA VAL A 150 2.73 5.21 -16.66
C VAL A 150 2.35 4.91 -15.21
N TYR A 151 3.09 5.49 -14.26
CA TYR A 151 2.78 5.33 -12.83
C TYR A 151 1.42 5.95 -12.47
N SER A 152 1.13 7.15 -12.97
CA SER A 152 -0.15 7.84 -12.76
C SER A 152 -1.32 7.01 -13.26
N ALA A 153 -1.22 6.44 -14.48
CA ALA A 153 -2.23 5.55 -15.04
C ALA A 153 -2.41 4.28 -14.19
N ALA A 154 -1.31 3.68 -13.72
CA ALA A 154 -1.38 2.53 -12.84
C ALA A 154 -2.10 2.85 -11.53
N LYS A 155 -1.86 4.04 -10.94
CA LYS A 155 -2.52 4.47 -9.69
C LYS A 155 -3.99 4.86 -9.90
N ALA A 156 -4.35 5.41 -11.05
CA ALA A 156 -5.75 5.62 -11.44
C ALA A 156 -6.52 4.29 -11.58
N ALA A 157 -5.88 3.24 -12.12
CA ALA A 157 -6.47 1.91 -12.20
C ALA A 157 -6.83 1.35 -10.80
N ILE A 158 -5.98 1.56 -9.79
CA ILE A 158 -6.26 1.15 -8.39
C ILE A 158 -7.53 1.82 -7.86
N ARG A 159 -7.71 3.10 -8.14
CA ARG A 159 -8.93 3.81 -7.76
C ARG A 159 -10.17 3.21 -8.42
N SER A 160 -10.06 2.82 -9.69
CA SER A 160 -11.16 2.16 -10.41
C SER A 160 -11.52 0.81 -9.79
N PHE A 161 -10.52 -0.02 -9.43
CA PHE A 161 -10.75 -1.30 -8.77
C PHE A 161 -11.58 -1.15 -7.49
N ALA A 162 -11.28 -0.17 -6.65
CA ALA A 162 -12.02 0.02 -5.40
C ALA A 162 -13.51 0.26 -5.64
N ARG A 163 -13.86 1.06 -6.65
CA ARG A 163 -15.27 1.32 -7.01
C ARG A 163 -15.98 0.06 -7.46
N CYS A 164 -15.38 -0.71 -8.36
CA CYS A 164 -15.96 -1.94 -8.89
C CYS A 164 -16.08 -3.01 -7.79
N TRP A 165 -14.99 -3.25 -7.04
CA TRP A 165 -14.97 -4.31 -6.03
C TRP A 165 -15.86 -4.02 -4.83
N THR A 166 -16.15 -2.76 -4.53
CA THR A 166 -17.18 -2.41 -3.53
C THR A 166 -18.55 -2.97 -3.92
N LEU A 167 -18.88 -2.99 -5.21
CA LEU A 167 -20.12 -3.57 -5.71
C LEU A 167 -20.05 -5.10 -5.77
N ASP A 168 -18.92 -5.66 -6.22
CA ASP A 168 -18.73 -7.10 -6.33
C ASP A 168 -18.78 -7.80 -4.96
N LEU A 169 -18.35 -7.12 -3.91
CA LEU A 169 -18.20 -7.67 -2.55
C LEU A 169 -19.29 -7.21 -1.57
N LYS A 170 -20.33 -6.50 -2.05
CA LYS A 170 -21.40 -5.94 -1.20
C LYS A 170 -22.13 -6.99 -0.37
N ASP A 171 -22.42 -8.16 -0.94
CA ASP A 171 -23.17 -9.22 -0.27
C ASP A 171 -22.35 -9.85 0.88
N ARG A 172 -21.03 -9.80 0.78
CA ARG A 172 -20.08 -10.18 1.81
C ARG A 172 -19.78 -9.07 2.82
N LYS A 173 -20.35 -7.88 2.63
CA LYS A 173 -20.13 -6.69 3.47
C LYS A 173 -18.64 -6.34 3.65
N ILE A 174 -17.79 -6.72 2.68
CA ILE A 174 -16.36 -6.40 2.68
C ILE A 174 -16.20 -4.96 2.22
N ARG A 175 -15.51 -4.15 3.03
CA ARG A 175 -15.21 -2.76 2.66
C ARG A 175 -13.96 -2.70 1.81
N VAL A 176 -14.01 -1.93 0.73
CA VAL A 176 -12.88 -1.75 -0.19
C VAL A 176 -12.60 -0.26 -0.35
N ASN A 177 -11.44 0.19 0.09
CA ASN A 177 -11.06 1.60 0.05
C ASN A 177 -9.64 1.79 -0.50
N VAL A 178 -9.33 3.03 -0.86
CA VAL A 178 -8.01 3.45 -1.34
C VAL A 178 -7.46 4.54 -0.43
N VAL A 179 -6.19 4.45 -0.10
CA VAL A 179 -5.41 5.57 0.42
C VAL A 179 -4.54 6.12 -0.69
N SER A 180 -4.55 7.44 -0.87
CA SER A 180 -3.73 8.17 -1.86
C SER A 180 -2.77 9.10 -1.13
N PRO A 181 -1.53 8.63 -0.88
CA PRO A 181 -0.50 9.48 -0.29
C PRO A 181 -0.07 10.60 -1.25
N GLY A 182 0.24 11.75 -0.69
CA GLY A 182 1.04 12.78 -1.32
C GLY A 182 2.54 12.45 -1.27
N PRO A 183 3.42 13.44 -1.33
CA PRO A 183 4.86 13.22 -1.19
C PRO A 183 5.20 12.86 0.27
N ILE A 184 5.57 11.60 0.47
CA ILE A 184 5.91 11.00 1.78
C ILE A 184 7.40 10.68 1.82
N GLU A 185 8.07 11.04 2.90
CA GLU A 185 9.50 10.77 3.12
C GLU A 185 9.73 9.25 3.29
N THR A 186 10.06 8.59 2.20
CA THR A 186 10.25 7.14 2.13
C THR A 186 11.52 6.80 1.35
N PRO A 187 12.09 5.60 1.54
CA PRO A 187 13.17 5.12 0.67
C PRO A 187 12.78 5.11 -0.81
N GLY A 188 11.50 4.86 -1.13
CA GLY A 188 11.00 4.91 -2.51
C GLY A 188 11.09 6.32 -3.11
N LEU A 189 10.65 7.35 -2.39
CA LEU A 189 10.78 8.74 -2.82
C LEU A 189 12.25 9.16 -2.93
N ALA A 190 13.06 8.78 -1.93
CA ALA A 190 14.50 9.07 -1.95
C ALA A 190 15.21 8.44 -3.17
N GLY A 191 14.79 7.26 -3.57
CA GLY A 191 15.33 6.53 -4.73
C GLY A 191 15.01 7.14 -6.10
N LEU A 192 14.12 8.14 -6.17
CA LEU A 192 13.85 8.88 -7.41
C LEU A 192 14.96 9.90 -7.76
N ALA A 193 15.83 10.21 -6.81
CA ALA A 193 16.96 11.12 -7.00
C ALA A 193 18.29 10.34 -6.93
N PRO A 194 19.21 10.55 -7.89
CA PRO A 194 20.44 9.76 -7.99
C PRO A 194 21.50 10.10 -6.93
N ASN A 195 21.40 11.26 -6.28
CA ASN A 195 22.34 11.69 -5.24
C ASN A 195 21.67 12.58 -4.18
N GLU A 196 22.41 12.89 -3.11
CA GLU A 196 21.87 13.63 -1.97
C GLU A 196 21.47 15.07 -2.28
N GLU A 197 22.22 15.75 -3.13
CA GLU A 197 21.92 17.14 -3.53
C GLU A 197 20.59 17.19 -4.30
N GLN A 198 20.43 16.33 -5.30
CA GLN A 198 19.20 16.24 -6.08
C GLN A 198 18.02 15.75 -5.21
N ARG A 199 18.25 14.88 -4.21
CA ARG A 199 17.24 14.49 -3.25
C ARG A 199 16.77 15.68 -2.41
N LYS A 200 17.67 16.49 -1.90
CA LYS A 200 17.30 17.73 -1.17
C LYS A 200 16.53 18.69 -2.06
N GLY A 201 16.96 18.86 -3.32
CA GLY A 201 16.25 19.67 -4.31
C GLY A 201 14.83 19.16 -4.56
N LEU A 202 14.68 17.84 -4.78
CA LEU A 202 13.38 17.19 -4.96
C LEU A 202 12.47 17.39 -3.73
N TYR A 203 12.99 17.18 -2.53
CA TYR A 203 12.23 17.31 -1.29
C TYR A 203 11.76 18.76 -1.07
N ASN A 204 12.62 19.74 -1.29
CA ASN A 204 12.26 21.15 -1.17
C ASN A 204 11.21 21.55 -2.21
N MET A 205 11.37 21.12 -3.46
CA MET A 205 10.40 21.36 -4.52
C MET A 205 9.04 20.76 -4.19
N LEU A 206 8.98 19.49 -3.76
CA LEU A 206 7.73 18.84 -3.37
C LEU A 206 7.11 19.50 -2.14
N ALA A 207 7.88 19.80 -1.11
CA ALA A 207 7.40 20.48 0.10
C ALA A 207 6.78 21.84 -0.20
N SER A 208 7.34 22.60 -1.15
CA SER A 208 6.78 23.90 -1.54
C SER A 208 5.44 23.82 -2.26
N GLN A 209 5.09 22.67 -2.82
CA GLN A 209 3.81 22.42 -3.47
C GLN A 209 2.72 21.92 -2.49
N VAL A 210 3.13 21.41 -1.32
CA VAL A 210 2.20 20.91 -0.31
C VAL A 210 1.68 22.07 0.55
N PRO A 211 0.36 22.30 0.67
CA PRO A 211 -0.20 23.35 1.51
C PRO A 211 0.29 23.34 2.97
N LEU A 212 0.55 22.16 3.55
CA LEU A 212 1.15 22.06 4.89
C LEU A 212 2.66 22.36 4.93
N GLY A 213 3.29 22.70 3.81
CA GLY A 213 4.68 23.18 3.71
C GLY A 213 5.77 22.14 3.98
N ARG A 214 5.43 20.86 3.98
CA ARG A 214 6.37 19.76 4.26
C ARG A 214 6.00 18.45 3.58
N LEU A 215 6.93 17.54 3.51
CA LEU A 215 6.64 16.14 3.20
C LEU A 215 5.88 15.48 4.36
N GLY A 216 5.02 14.53 4.04
CA GLY A 216 4.41 13.66 5.04
C GLY A 216 5.38 12.59 5.54
N GLN A 217 5.09 12.05 6.72
CA GLN A 217 5.82 10.90 7.27
C GLN A 217 5.06 9.60 7.03
N PRO A 218 5.73 8.46 6.85
CA PRO A 218 5.08 7.15 6.65
C PRO A 218 4.03 6.83 7.72
N ASP A 219 4.28 7.19 8.97
CA ASP A 219 3.37 6.96 10.09
C ASP A 219 2.07 7.78 9.98
N GLU A 220 2.08 8.93 9.32
CA GLU A 220 0.86 9.73 9.10
C GLU A 220 -0.09 9.00 8.14
N VAL A 221 0.44 8.37 7.08
CA VAL A 221 -0.37 7.52 6.19
C VAL A 221 -0.83 6.25 6.92
N ALA A 222 0.04 5.64 7.73
CA ALA A 222 -0.31 4.45 8.51
C ALA A 222 -1.50 4.68 9.45
N LYS A 223 -1.63 5.87 10.06
CA LYS A 223 -2.81 6.25 10.87
C LYS A 223 -4.09 6.28 10.06
N VAL A 224 -4.03 6.79 8.83
CA VAL A 224 -5.18 6.79 7.90
C VAL A 224 -5.56 5.35 7.54
N VAL A 225 -4.59 4.49 7.27
CA VAL A 225 -4.85 3.07 6.98
C VAL A 225 -5.48 2.38 8.18
N VAL A 226 -5.00 2.61 9.42
CA VAL A 226 -5.62 2.08 10.65
C VAL A 226 -7.08 2.51 10.76
N PHE A 227 -7.40 3.78 10.51
CA PHE A 227 -8.79 4.25 10.47
C PHE A 227 -9.61 3.46 9.45
N LEU A 228 -9.14 3.34 8.20
CA LEU A 228 -9.86 2.67 7.13
C LEU A 228 -10.09 1.17 7.36
N VAL A 229 -9.23 0.48 8.12
CA VAL A 229 -9.39 -0.94 8.40
C VAL A 229 -10.12 -1.23 9.72
N SER A 230 -10.24 -0.25 10.60
CA SER A 230 -10.92 -0.40 11.88
C SER A 230 -12.43 -0.19 11.79
N ASP A 231 -13.13 -0.45 12.88
CA ASP A 231 -14.57 -0.24 13.00
C ASP A 231 -14.94 1.25 13.03
N ASP A 232 -13.98 2.16 13.25
CA ASP A 232 -14.18 3.61 13.15
C ASP A 232 -14.64 4.05 11.74
N SER A 233 -14.37 3.22 10.73
CA SER A 233 -14.76 3.44 9.33
C SER A 233 -15.83 2.45 8.84
N SER A 234 -16.65 1.92 9.75
CA SER A 234 -17.66 0.87 9.45
C SER A 234 -18.67 1.26 8.36
N PHE A 235 -18.91 2.55 8.13
CA PHE A 235 -19.78 3.07 7.07
C PHE A 235 -19.01 3.73 5.92
N VAL A 236 -17.71 3.37 5.75
CA VAL A 236 -16.82 3.93 4.72
C VAL A 236 -16.37 2.84 3.78
N THR A 237 -16.83 2.86 2.53
CA THR A 237 -16.40 1.94 1.47
C THR A 237 -16.45 2.62 0.11
N GLY A 238 -15.62 2.17 -0.83
CA GLY A 238 -15.53 2.69 -2.19
C GLY A 238 -14.85 4.06 -2.31
N ILE A 239 -14.26 4.61 -1.23
CA ILE A 239 -13.64 5.93 -1.27
C ILE A 239 -12.16 5.87 -1.68
N GLU A 240 -11.67 7.03 -2.09
CA GLU A 240 -10.26 7.38 -2.13
C GLU A 240 -10.03 8.45 -1.04
N LEU A 241 -9.19 8.12 -0.07
CA LEU A 241 -8.84 9.05 1.01
C LEU A 241 -7.42 9.55 0.80
N PHE A 242 -7.29 10.86 0.58
CA PHE A 242 -6.00 11.50 0.41
C PHE A 242 -5.32 11.74 1.76
N ALA A 243 -4.05 11.35 1.85
CA ALA A 243 -3.14 11.64 2.96
C ALA A 243 -1.92 12.40 2.38
N ASP A 244 -2.13 13.65 2.02
CA ASP A 244 -1.31 14.37 1.04
C ASP A 244 -0.93 15.80 1.45
N GLY A 245 -1.32 16.24 2.64
CA GLY A 245 -1.08 17.60 3.11
C GLY A 245 -1.83 18.68 2.30
N GLY A 246 -2.84 18.28 1.51
CA GLY A 246 -3.69 19.16 0.71
C GLY A 246 -3.27 19.33 -0.75
N ILE A 247 -2.17 18.73 -1.19
CA ILE A 247 -1.60 18.99 -2.53
C ILE A 247 -2.56 18.63 -3.69
N ALA A 248 -3.42 17.64 -3.52
CA ALA A 248 -4.39 17.24 -4.54
C ALA A 248 -5.78 17.87 -4.34
N GLN A 249 -5.94 18.77 -3.37
CA GLN A 249 -7.22 19.37 -3.01
C GLN A 249 -7.37 20.82 -3.51
N VAL A 250 -6.26 21.45 -3.90
CA VAL A 250 -6.21 22.85 -4.32
C VAL A 250 -5.48 23.02 -5.64
#